data_a367bc60885fddbde6f2704434293a68
#
_entry.id   a367bc60885fddbde6f2704434293a68
#
_cell.length_a   1.000
_cell.length_b   1.000
_cell.length_c   1.000
_cell.angle_alpha   90.00
_cell.angle_beta   90.00
_cell.angle_gamma   90.00
#
_symmetry.space_group_name_H-M   'P 1'
#
loop_
_entity.id
_entity.type
_entity.pdbx_description
1 polymer ?
#
loop_
_entity_poly.entity_id
_entity_poly.type
_entity_poly.pdbx_seq_one_letter_code
_entity_poly.pdbx_strand_id
1 'polypeptide(L)'
;MSGEKNNPRWKGGKRRKYRARFKAMGLPCHLCGQPIHYDEPSDPHHPLSFVIDEVIPISRYKEGGYDSPEGAALDWNNLAPAHYICNQKKSNRLPTDKVRVEKSVCLPDGKW
;
A
#
# COMPACT_ATOMS: atom_id res chain seq x y z
N MET A 1 -6.01 -7.99 -22.51
CA MET A 1 -6.11 -7.99 -21.74
C MET A 1 -5.62 -8.79 -21.07
N SER A 2 -5.13 -9.25 -21.35
CA SER A 2 -4.63 -10.15 -20.70
C SER A 2 -3.84 -9.79 -19.56
N GLY A 3 -3.21 -8.71 -19.51
CA GLY A 3 -2.43 -8.36 -18.37
C GLY A 3 -3.25 -8.33 -17.12
N GLU A 4 -4.50 -7.96 -17.22
CA GLU A 4 -5.29 -7.92 -16.09
C GLU A 4 -5.58 -9.22 -15.52
N LYS A 5 -5.68 -10.24 -16.33
CA LYS A 5 -5.97 -11.53 -15.82
C LYS A 5 -4.86 -12.03 -14.97
N ASN A 6 -3.65 -11.60 -15.19
CA ASN A 6 -2.53 -12.11 -14.45
C ASN A 6 -2.13 -11.20 -13.32
N ASN A 7 -2.86 -10.15 -13.06
CA ASN A 7 -2.52 -9.24 -11.97
C ASN A 7 -2.95 -9.86 -10.66
N PRO A 8 -2.02 -10.15 -9.75
CA PRO A 8 -2.37 -10.82 -8.50
C PRO A 8 -3.34 -10.04 -7.64
N ARG A 9 -3.39 -8.72 -7.81
CA ARG A 9 -4.28 -7.90 -6.99
C ARG A 9 -5.74 -8.12 -7.32
N TRP A 10 -6.04 -8.69 -8.49
CA TRP A 10 -7.43 -8.86 -8.90
C TRP A 10 -7.99 -10.25 -8.63
N LYS A 11 -7.19 -11.15 -8.11
CA LYS A 11 -7.65 -12.50 -7.93
C LYS A 11 -8.71 -12.63 -6.89
N GLY A 12 -9.79 -13.28 -7.25
CA GLY A 12 -10.82 -13.67 -6.30
C GLY A 12 -11.60 -12.57 -5.65
N GLY A 13 -11.39 -11.35 -6.05
CA GLY A 13 -12.12 -10.24 -5.46
C GLY A 13 -11.73 -9.89 -4.04
N LYS A 14 -10.68 -10.51 -3.51
CA LYS A 14 -10.26 -10.23 -2.15
C LYS A 14 -9.90 -8.77 -1.95
N ARG A 15 -9.25 -8.16 -2.93
CA ARG A 15 -8.82 -6.77 -2.78
C ARG A 15 -10.03 -5.85 -2.67
N ARG A 16 -11.11 -6.16 -3.35
CA ARG A 16 -12.31 -5.36 -3.24
C ARG A 16 -12.86 -5.43 -1.83
N LYS A 17 -12.87 -6.60 -1.24
CA LYS A 17 -13.33 -6.75 0.13
C LYS A 17 -12.40 -6.03 1.09
N TYR A 18 -11.12 -6.09 0.85
CA TYR A 18 -10.15 -5.40 1.70
C TYR A 18 -10.34 -3.89 1.60
N ARG A 19 -10.59 -3.38 0.40
CA ARG A 19 -10.82 -1.95 0.25
C ARG A 19 -12.03 -1.50 1.06
N ALA A 20 -13.10 -2.25 1.00
CA ALA A 20 -14.30 -1.91 1.74
C ALA A 20 -14.03 -1.94 3.24
N ARG A 21 -13.23 -2.89 3.67
CA ARG A 21 -12.90 -3.04 5.07
C ARG A 21 -12.06 -1.87 5.57
N PHE A 22 -11.04 -1.49 4.83
CA PHE A 22 -10.22 -0.35 5.20
C PHE A 22 -11.05 0.93 5.23
N LYS A 23 -11.92 1.11 4.25
CA LYS A 23 -12.76 2.29 4.21
C LYS A 23 -13.66 2.35 5.42
N ALA A 24 -14.24 1.24 5.81
CA ALA A 24 -15.11 1.18 6.97
C ALA A 24 -14.34 1.49 8.25
N MET A 25 -13.07 1.11 8.31
CA MET A 25 -12.27 1.36 9.49
C MET A 25 -11.82 2.81 9.58
N GLY A 26 -11.73 3.50 8.45
CA GLY A 26 -11.38 4.92 8.44
C GLY A 26 -9.99 5.24 8.95
N LEU A 27 -9.06 4.31 8.77
CA LEU A 27 -7.72 4.51 9.32
C LEU A 27 -6.94 5.58 8.56
N PRO A 28 -6.00 6.24 9.22
CA PRO A 28 -5.13 7.19 8.53
C PRO A 28 -4.08 6.48 7.69
N CYS A 29 -3.41 7.24 6.85
CA CYS A 29 -2.32 6.70 6.03
C CYS A 29 -1.23 6.14 6.92
N HIS A 30 -0.85 4.89 6.68
CA HIS A 30 0.16 4.26 7.52
C HIS A 30 1.57 4.80 7.24
N LEU A 31 1.73 5.54 6.15
CA LEU A 31 3.04 6.10 5.80
C LEU A 31 3.27 7.49 6.39
N CYS A 32 2.23 8.32 6.43
CA CYS A 32 2.40 9.68 6.93
C CYS A 32 1.53 10.01 8.15
N GLY A 33 0.56 9.17 8.46
CA GLY A 33 -0.26 9.38 9.63
C GLY A 33 -1.41 10.35 9.48
N GLN A 34 -1.61 10.91 8.30
CA GLN A 34 -2.67 11.89 8.09
C GLN A 34 -3.93 11.22 7.56
N PRO A 35 -5.09 11.84 7.76
CA PRO A 35 -6.35 11.24 7.30
C PRO A 35 -6.36 11.01 5.80
N ILE A 36 -7.02 9.93 5.39
CA ILE A 36 -7.14 9.58 3.98
C ILE A 36 -8.52 10.00 3.49
N HIS A 37 -8.57 10.52 2.26
CA HIS A 37 -9.83 10.90 1.63
C HIS A 37 -10.42 9.67 0.95
N TYR A 38 -11.12 8.86 1.71
CA TYR A 38 -11.65 7.58 1.21
C TYR A 38 -12.75 7.74 0.16
N ASP A 39 -13.36 8.93 0.09
CA ASP A 39 -14.42 9.15 -0.86
C ASP A 39 -13.96 9.61 -2.23
N GLU A 40 -12.69 9.88 -2.38
CA GLU A 40 -12.14 10.35 -3.65
C GLU A 40 -11.67 9.19 -4.51
N PRO A 41 -11.71 9.35 -5.83
CA PRO A 41 -11.16 8.31 -6.70
C PRO A 41 -9.67 8.12 -6.46
N SER A 42 -9.22 6.88 -6.54
CA SER A 42 -7.80 6.57 -6.32
C SER A 42 -7.03 6.81 -7.60
N ASP A 43 -6.62 8.04 -7.83
CA ASP A 43 -5.89 8.37 -9.05
C ASP A 43 -4.98 9.58 -8.81
N PRO A 44 -4.15 9.92 -9.79
CA PRO A 44 -3.16 10.99 -9.60
C PRO A 44 -3.76 12.36 -9.34
N HIS A 45 -5.00 12.57 -9.73
CA HIS A 45 -5.64 13.87 -9.52
C HIS A 45 -6.09 14.04 -8.07
N HIS A 46 -6.03 12.98 -7.29
CA HIS A 46 -6.46 13.00 -5.91
C HIS A 46 -5.35 12.43 -5.05
N PRO A 47 -4.33 13.23 -4.76
CA PRO A 47 -3.13 12.70 -4.09
C PRO A 47 -3.39 12.15 -2.69
N LEU A 48 -4.44 12.64 -2.02
CA LEU A 48 -4.75 12.13 -0.68
C LEU A 48 -5.79 11.04 -0.70
N SER A 49 -6.09 10.50 -1.88
CA SER A 49 -7.07 9.42 -2.01
C SER A 49 -6.50 8.11 -1.47
N PHE A 50 -7.38 7.17 -1.27
CA PHE A 50 -7.04 5.89 -0.66
C PHE A 50 -6.49 4.89 -1.68
N VAL A 51 -5.39 4.27 -1.33
CA VAL A 51 -4.91 3.09 -2.04
C VAL A 51 -4.51 2.05 -0.99
N ILE A 52 -4.50 0.79 -1.39
CA ILE A 52 -3.99 -0.26 -0.54
C ILE A 52 -2.51 -0.41 -0.85
N ASP A 53 -1.67 -0.28 0.17
CA ASP A 53 -0.23 -0.42 0.01
C ASP A 53 0.18 -1.82 0.46
N GLU A 54 1.03 -2.48 -0.31
CA GLU A 54 1.65 -3.71 0.13
C GLU A 54 2.92 -3.33 0.87
N VAL A 55 2.99 -3.62 2.16
CA VAL A 55 4.16 -3.30 2.96
C VAL A 55 5.39 -3.97 2.34
N ILE A 56 5.27 -5.25 2.00
CA ILE A 56 6.27 -5.93 1.19
C ILE A 56 5.79 -5.84 -0.24
N PRO A 57 6.45 -5.07 -1.11
CA PRO A 57 5.96 -4.91 -2.48
C PRO A 57 5.85 -6.23 -3.21
N ILE A 58 4.88 -6.32 -4.10
CA ILE A 58 4.67 -7.54 -4.85
C ILE A 58 5.92 -7.94 -5.60
N SER A 59 6.65 -6.98 -6.15
CA SER A 59 7.86 -7.30 -6.90
C SER A 59 8.97 -7.85 -6.03
N ARG A 60 8.83 -7.72 -4.72
CA ARG A 60 9.85 -8.23 -3.79
C ARG A 60 9.27 -9.27 -2.85
N TYR A 61 8.31 -10.04 -3.34
CA TYR A 61 7.57 -10.97 -2.49
C TYR A 61 8.48 -11.99 -1.80
N LYS A 62 9.54 -12.39 -2.45
CA LYS A 62 10.43 -13.38 -1.85
C LYS A 62 11.13 -12.84 -0.61
N GLU A 63 11.41 -11.54 -0.59
CA GLU A 63 12.08 -10.94 0.56
C GLU A 63 11.18 -10.91 1.78
N GLY A 64 9.89 -10.98 1.56
CA GLY A 64 8.94 -11.03 2.66
C GLY A 64 8.56 -12.45 3.06
N GLY A 65 9.19 -13.43 2.45
CA GLY A 65 8.88 -14.82 2.79
C GLY A 65 7.69 -15.41 2.06
N TYR A 66 7.20 -14.72 1.04
CA TYR A 66 6.05 -15.23 0.29
C TYR A 66 6.50 -16.13 -0.83
N ASP A 67 5.67 -17.13 -1.16
CA ASP A 67 5.98 -18.06 -2.23
C ASP A 67 5.59 -17.52 -3.60
N SER A 68 4.76 -16.52 -3.66
CA SER A 68 4.26 -16.00 -4.92
C SER A 68 3.89 -14.54 -4.78
N PRO A 69 3.81 -13.81 -5.90
CA PRO A 69 3.35 -12.42 -5.84
C PRO A 69 1.93 -12.30 -5.29
N GLU A 70 1.09 -13.30 -5.58
CA GLU A 70 -0.27 -13.28 -5.07
C GLU A 70 -0.28 -13.36 -3.56
N GLY A 71 0.63 -14.12 -2.98
CA GLY A 71 0.71 -14.20 -1.54
C GLY A 71 0.93 -12.83 -0.91
N ALA A 72 1.84 -12.06 -1.48
CA ALA A 72 2.10 -10.72 -0.97
C ALA A 72 0.92 -9.78 -1.22
N ALA A 73 0.27 -9.92 -2.35
CA ALA A 73 -0.81 -9.02 -2.74
C ALA A 73 -2.10 -9.26 -1.97
N LEU A 74 -2.31 -10.46 -1.48
CA LEU A 74 -3.60 -10.83 -0.90
C LEU A 74 -3.54 -11.15 0.59
N ASP A 75 -2.39 -10.99 1.21
CA ASP A 75 -2.26 -11.24 2.64
C ASP A 75 -2.67 -9.97 3.39
N TRP A 76 -3.80 -10.05 4.10
CA TRP A 76 -4.30 -8.92 4.86
C TRP A 76 -3.21 -8.33 5.75
N ASN A 77 -2.36 -9.16 6.31
CA ASN A 77 -1.31 -8.69 7.21
C ASN A 77 -0.17 -7.96 6.49
N ASN A 78 -0.15 -8.02 5.17
CA ASN A 78 0.84 -7.29 4.39
C ASN A 78 0.25 -6.03 3.75
N LEU A 79 -1.00 -5.71 4.07
CA LEU A 79 -1.70 -4.61 3.43
C LEU A 79 -2.02 -3.53 4.45
N ALA A 80 -1.97 -2.29 4.00
CA ALA A 80 -2.29 -1.16 4.86
C ALA A 80 -2.82 -0.02 4.01
N PRO A 81 -3.64 0.86 4.58
CA PRO A 81 -4.17 1.99 3.82
C PRO A 81 -3.14 3.09 3.70
N ALA A 82 -3.12 3.75 2.57
CA ALA A 82 -2.16 4.83 2.33
C ALA A 82 -2.75 5.85 1.39
N HIS A 83 -2.15 7.03 1.36
CA HIS A 83 -2.47 8.03 0.36
C HIS A 83 -1.87 7.63 -0.97
N TYR A 84 -2.54 7.96 -2.05
CA TYR A 84 -2.01 7.71 -3.38
C TYR A 84 -0.60 8.27 -3.52
N ILE A 85 -0.40 9.54 -3.11
CA ILE A 85 0.90 10.17 -3.26
C ILE A 85 1.96 9.52 -2.36
N CYS A 86 1.59 9.11 -1.16
CA CYS A 86 2.54 8.47 -0.26
C CYS A 86 2.98 7.12 -0.80
N ASN A 87 2.04 6.37 -1.37
CA ASN A 87 2.36 5.09 -1.95
C ASN A 87 3.25 5.24 -3.18
N GLN A 88 3.03 6.28 -3.98
CA GLN A 88 3.88 6.55 -5.11
C GLN A 88 5.31 6.84 -4.67
N LYS A 89 5.46 7.62 -3.61
CA LYS A 89 6.79 7.94 -3.11
C LYS A 89 7.48 6.72 -2.53
N LYS A 90 6.72 5.82 -1.92
CA LYS A 90 7.30 4.62 -1.37
C LYS A 90 7.79 3.70 -2.47
N SER A 91 7.04 3.65 -3.58
CA SER A 91 7.37 2.79 -4.70
C SER A 91 7.52 1.35 -4.21
N ASN A 92 8.62 0.67 -4.51
CA ASN A 92 8.78 -0.72 -4.10
C ASN A 92 9.79 -0.88 -2.96
N ARG A 93 9.95 0.16 -2.14
CA ARG A 93 10.88 0.06 -1.03
C ARG A 93 10.28 -0.75 0.11
N LEU A 94 11.15 -1.44 0.81
CA LEU A 94 10.77 -2.17 2.00
C LEU A 94 10.92 -1.27 3.22
N PRO A 95 10.24 -1.58 4.31
CA PRO A 95 10.43 -0.82 5.53
C PRO A 95 11.87 -0.81 6.02
N THR A 96 12.63 -1.86 5.70
CA THR A 96 14.01 -1.94 6.14
C THR A 96 15.00 -1.27 5.21
N ASP A 97 14.54 -0.83 4.06
CA ASP A 97 15.44 -0.12 3.15
C ASP A 97 15.70 1.21 3.77
N LYS A 98 16.78 1.53 4.09
CA LYS A 98 17.00 2.62 4.79
C LYS A 98 17.35 3.66 4.31
N VAL A 99 17.60 3.84 4.24
CA VAL A 99 17.90 4.53 3.98
C VAL A 99 17.84 5.64 4.15
N ARG A 100 17.87 5.96 4.09
CA ARG A 100 17.80 6.86 4.07
C ARG A 100 17.10 7.71 4.26
N VAL A 101 16.90 7.77 4.22
CA VAL A 101 16.23 8.48 4.36
C VAL A 101 15.69 9.07 5.03
N GLU A 102 15.61 8.86 5.35
CA GLU A 102 15.07 9.19 6.02
C GLU A 102 14.94 10.05 6.51
N LYS A 103 15.36 10.23 6.54
CA LYS A 103 15.35 10.83 7.02
C LYS A 103 14.73 11.64 7.31
N SER A 104 14.57 11.56 7.30
CA SER A 104 14.05 12.17 7.54
C SER A 104 13.32 12.94 7.61
N VAL A 105 13.30 12.86 7.55
CA VAL A 105 12.72 13.73 7.34
C VAL A 105 11.56 13.96 7.59
N CYS A 106 11.09 13.36 7.34
CA CYS A 106 9.94 13.64 7.33
C CYS A 106 9.18 13.41 8.40
N LEU A 107 9.43 12.56 9.12
CA LEU A 107 8.63 12.26 10.18
C LEU A 107 9.28 12.63 11.38
N PRO A 108 8.99 13.74 11.88
CA PRO A 108 9.67 14.24 13.01
C PRO A 108 9.58 13.34 14.18
N ASP A 109 8.52 12.62 14.31
CA ASP A 109 8.44 11.78 15.46
C ASP A 109 8.90 10.41 15.18
N GLY A 110 9.55 10.22 14.09
CA GLY A 110 10.13 8.93 13.81
C GLY A 110 9.18 7.87 13.47
N LYS A 111 8.02 8.20 13.05
CA LYS A 111 7.17 7.23 12.75
C LYS A 111 7.38 6.53 11.61
N TRP A 112 8.08 6.63 10.88
CA TRP A 112 8.24 5.90 9.76
C TRP A 112 8.47 4.68 9.86
#